data_474b540d77e74ce0b2f34d2c934c8684
#
_entry.id   474b540d77e74ce0b2f34d2c934c8684
#
_cell.length_a   1.000
_cell.length_b   1.000
_cell.length_c   1.000
_cell.angle_alpha   90.00
_cell.angle_beta   90.00
_cell.angle_gamma   90.00
#
_symmetry.space_group_name_H-M   'P 1'
#
loop_
_entity.id
_entity.type
_entity.pdbx_description
1 polymer ?
#
loop_
_entity_poly.entity_id
_entity_poly.type
_entity_poly.pdbx_seq_one_letter_code
_entity_poly.pdbx_strand_id
1 'polypeptide(L)'
;MTLQEFDGIMGQIQIRYQVAINEEDGTRSMVDAEDNFTMKWNEQRIYLMNYERNANEVFDGGHQSFSGKKILLGITNDNKVRTMKSPKSKYVAFKTGGDLWCYDYDDKQAVCVFSFRSNSDDGVRSNYDRHDIKILSMQDDGSMDFLVYGYMNRGKYEGRMGVVYYHYDKEQDTVQEKFFLPASESYDMVKADIDKLSYLSENDMMYIMLQGTVYGIDLKSNESLVVAQGLTEGSYAVSGDASRFAWQEGQNLYESEKVHVMDFNTSQKQEIVGEVNDYVRVLGFVGNDLIYGLSSSKDKWIVNGRMKGMPMYAMYIVDTQMQVESEYRKDGIYITDVVAQDGRIHLKRLVPLGENQYLYQNEDTIVCNQRVEKDPLEGIGWFASQDKGKVYFVQADSEIHGNEVRTSAPKAFSYEYTSVLDTGTSASASSDNSMIFRAYGGGHYLGSSRTFSQAVEMAYGQMGYVTDSSQHIVWDRINRQPIRNIKSPVDEARKVTKYLDSFDGSRVYEDGLILIDAGGCSLSQILYYIDKGIPVIAYVESGQYVLLSGYDQYNVTLYDPQTQETQKMGLNDATEYFKNLQNDFLCALAVE
;
A
#
# COMPACT_ATOMS: atom_id res chain seq x y z
N MET A 1 19.54 14.23 -0.48
CA MET A 1 19.90 12.93 -1.06
C MET A 1 19.60 11.87 -0.02
N THR A 2 18.86 10.84 -0.39
CA THR A 2 18.45 9.73 0.49
C THR A 2 18.85 8.43 -0.17
N LEU A 3 19.53 7.56 0.58
CA LEU A 3 19.80 6.19 0.17
C LEU A 3 18.58 5.35 0.50
N GLN A 4 17.93 4.77 -0.51
CA GLN A 4 16.71 3.98 -0.35
C GLN A 4 17.02 2.49 -0.18
N GLU A 5 18.03 2.03 -0.91
CA GLU A 5 18.49 0.65 -0.91
C GLU A 5 20.01 0.61 -1.09
N PHE A 6 20.66 -0.33 -0.40
CA PHE A 6 22.07 -0.67 -0.64
C PHE A 6 22.37 -2.07 -0.13
N ASP A 7 22.78 -2.98 -1.02
CA ASP A 7 23.19 -4.35 -0.69
C ASP A 7 24.65 -4.65 -1.05
N GLY A 8 25.45 -3.62 -1.32
CA GLY A 8 26.84 -3.74 -1.73
C GLY A 8 27.06 -3.82 -3.25
N ILE A 9 26.05 -4.19 -4.03
CA ILE A 9 26.08 -4.28 -5.49
C ILE A 9 25.07 -3.34 -6.11
N MET A 10 23.86 -3.33 -5.56
CA MET A 10 22.78 -2.44 -5.96
C MET A 10 22.66 -1.26 -5.03
N GLY A 11 22.26 -0.12 -5.56
CA GLY A 11 21.93 1.06 -4.79
C GLY A 11 20.81 1.85 -5.44
N GLN A 12 19.83 2.25 -4.66
CA GLN A 12 18.81 3.21 -5.06
C GLN A 12 18.99 4.51 -4.30
N ILE A 13 19.16 5.59 -5.05
CA ILE A 13 19.39 6.93 -4.50
C ILE A 13 18.32 7.86 -5.01
N GLN A 14 17.73 8.62 -4.09
CA GLN A 14 16.81 9.70 -4.38
C GLN A 14 17.48 11.05 -4.09
N ILE A 15 17.42 11.96 -5.06
CA ILE A 15 17.90 13.34 -4.91
C ILE A 15 16.72 14.27 -5.06
N ARG A 16 16.49 15.13 -4.07
CA ARG A 16 15.49 16.20 -4.10
C ARG A 16 16.16 17.54 -4.08
N TYR A 17 15.63 18.45 -4.89
CA TYR A 17 16.15 19.80 -5.00
C TYR A 17 15.08 20.73 -5.57
N GLN A 18 15.28 22.02 -5.38
CA GLN A 18 14.45 23.05 -5.97
C GLN A 18 15.19 23.76 -7.09
N VAL A 19 14.46 24.07 -8.16
CA VAL A 19 14.93 24.86 -9.27
C VAL A 19 14.12 26.14 -9.36
N ALA A 20 14.80 27.28 -9.38
CA ALA A 20 14.17 28.55 -9.67
C ALA A 20 14.26 28.84 -11.17
N ILE A 21 13.12 29.06 -11.79
CA ILE A 21 13.00 29.39 -13.22
C ILE A 21 12.61 30.86 -13.32
N ASN A 22 13.39 31.64 -14.08
CA ASN A 22 13.01 33.01 -14.41
C ASN A 22 12.21 32.96 -15.71
N GLU A 23 10.95 33.33 -15.64
CA GLU A 23 10.04 33.35 -16.77
C GLU A 23 10.31 34.56 -17.68
N GLU A 24 9.82 34.50 -18.92
CA GLU A 24 10.03 35.59 -19.91
C GLU A 24 9.36 36.91 -19.52
N ASP A 25 8.30 36.84 -18.73
CA ASP A 25 7.57 37.99 -18.20
C ASP A 25 8.24 38.65 -16.98
N GLY A 26 9.39 38.10 -16.53
CA GLY A 26 10.14 38.57 -15.36
C GLY A 26 9.66 38.00 -14.04
N THR A 27 8.66 37.14 -14.03
CA THR A 27 8.25 36.39 -12.83
C THR A 27 9.25 35.24 -12.54
N ARG A 28 9.23 34.72 -11.31
CA ARG A 28 10.08 33.62 -10.88
C ARG A 28 9.20 32.49 -10.39
N SER A 29 9.24 31.35 -11.06
CA SER A 29 8.61 30.13 -10.61
C SER A 29 9.61 29.21 -9.89
N MET A 30 9.11 28.43 -8.93
CA MET A 30 9.89 27.42 -8.23
C MET A 30 9.40 26.05 -8.65
N VAL A 31 10.32 25.13 -8.85
CA VAL A 31 10.03 23.74 -9.22
C VAL A 31 10.67 22.81 -8.20
N ASP A 32 9.88 21.96 -7.57
CA ASP A 32 10.34 20.85 -6.76
C ASP A 32 10.68 19.66 -7.69
N ALA A 33 11.93 19.25 -7.69
CA ALA A 33 12.42 18.15 -8.50
C ALA A 33 12.88 16.99 -7.63
N GLU A 34 12.52 15.78 -8.05
CA GLU A 34 12.93 14.53 -7.45
C GLU A 34 13.51 13.62 -8.52
N ASP A 35 14.75 13.24 -8.37
CA ASP A 35 15.47 12.29 -9.23
C ASP A 35 15.69 10.98 -8.47
N ASN A 36 15.23 9.88 -9.06
CA ASN A 36 15.43 8.53 -8.56
C ASN A 36 16.41 7.79 -9.47
N PHE A 37 17.50 7.31 -8.89
CA PHE A 37 18.55 6.56 -9.59
C PHE A 37 18.62 5.14 -9.05
N THR A 38 18.48 4.15 -9.92
CA THR A 38 18.82 2.76 -9.60
C THR A 38 20.14 2.42 -10.26
N MET A 39 21.12 2.04 -9.46
CA MET A 39 22.50 1.82 -9.91
C MET A 39 22.98 0.44 -9.54
N LYS A 40 23.82 -0.14 -10.40
CA LYS A 40 24.51 -1.40 -10.16
C LYS A 40 26.01 -1.18 -10.26
N TRP A 41 26.73 -1.58 -9.21
CA TRP A 41 28.19 -1.55 -9.21
C TRP A 41 28.78 -2.90 -9.66
N ASN A 42 29.88 -2.85 -10.36
CA ASN A 42 30.80 -3.96 -10.51
C ASN A 42 32.24 -3.45 -10.24
N GLU A 43 33.21 -4.35 -10.19
CA GLU A 43 34.60 -4.02 -9.87
C GLU A 43 35.24 -2.92 -10.76
N GLN A 44 34.62 -2.59 -11.88
CA GLN A 44 35.16 -1.63 -12.84
C GLN A 44 34.41 -0.30 -12.85
N ARG A 45 33.07 -0.31 -12.72
CA ARG A 45 32.24 0.90 -12.83
C ARG A 45 30.85 0.74 -12.26
N ILE A 46 30.17 1.89 -12.10
CA ILE A 46 28.75 1.99 -11.78
C ILE A 46 27.95 2.05 -13.09
N TYR A 47 26.90 1.25 -13.17
CA TYR A 47 25.91 1.28 -14.26
C TYR A 47 24.64 1.93 -13.75
N LEU A 48 24.10 2.86 -14.53
CA LEU A 48 22.76 3.38 -14.34
C LEU A 48 21.77 2.39 -14.94
N MET A 49 20.95 1.77 -14.10
CA MET A 49 19.97 0.76 -14.50
C MET A 49 18.60 1.36 -14.75
N ASN A 50 18.20 2.33 -13.92
CA ASN A 50 16.98 3.09 -14.11
C ASN A 50 17.16 4.53 -13.62
N TYR A 51 16.45 5.46 -14.27
CA TYR A 51 16.40 6.87 -13.92
C TYR A 51 14.99 7.40 -14.13
N GLU A 52 14.45 8.02 -13.12
CA GLU A 52 13.16 8.71 -13.18
C GLU A 52 13.28 10.11 -12.59
N ARG A 53 12.60 11.07 -13.21
CA ARG A 53 12.48 12.43 -12.71
C ARG A 53 11.03 12.83 -12.58
N ASN A 54 10.66 13.30 -11.39
CA ASN A 54 9.43 14.02 -11.14
C ASN A 54 9.75 15.51 -10.90
N ALA A 55 9.06 16.40 -11.59
CA ALA A 55 9.25 17.83 -11.44
C ALA A 55 7.89 18.52 -11.42
N ASN A 56 7.58 19.20 -10.33
CA ASN A 56 6.32 19.89 -10.14
C ASN A 56 6.57 21.35 -9.78
N GLU A 57 5.83 22.27 -10.38
CA GLU A 57 5.87 23.66 -9.95
C GLU A 57 5.27 23.79 -8.55
N VAL A 58 5.87 24.64 -7.77
CA VAL A 58 5.33 25.02 -6.47
C VAL A 58 4.21 26.04 -6.67
N PHE A 59 3.00 25.65 -6.28
CA PHE A 59 1.86 26.57 -6.33
C PHE A 59 2.02 27.65 -5.25
N ASP A 60 2.04 28.89 -5.66
CA ASP A 60 2.22 30.07 -4.80
C ASP A 60 0.98 30.98 -4.72
N GLY A 61 -0.10 30.60 -5.41
CA GLY A 61 -1.31 31.41 -5.53
C GLY A 61 -1.14 32.64 -6.44
N GLY A 62 -0.12 32.66 -7.28
CA GLY A 62 0.13 33.74 -8.24
C GLY A 62 -1.01 33.88 -9.26
N HIS A 63 -1.18 35.08 -9.81
CA HIS A 63 -2.27 35.42 -10.73
C HIS A 63 -2.33 34.51 -11.97
N GLN A 64 -1.19 34.05 -12.44
CA GLN A 64 -1.06 33.15 -13.60
C GLN A 64 -1.67 31.77 -13.36
N SER A 65 -1.80 31.35 -12.11
CA SER A 65 -2.41 30.08 -11.75
C SER A 65 -3.93 30.09 -11.87
N PHE A 66 -4.55 31.23 -12.02
CA PHE A 66 -5.99 31.42 -12.08
C PHE A 66 -6.39 31.96 -13.44
N SER A 67 -7.06 31.15 -14.26
CA SER A 67 -7.46 31.58 -15.61
C SER A 67 -8.72 30.87 -16.09
N GLY A 68 -9.72 31.64 -16.49
CA GLY A 68 -10.99 31.11 -16.99
C GLY A 68 -11.67 30.23 -15.94
N LYS A 69 -11.94 28.98 -16.25
CA LYS A 69 -12.51 28.00 -15.31
C LYS A 69 -11.48 27.02 -14.76
N LYS A 70 -10.25 27.49 -14.51
CA LYS A 70 -9.15 26.62 -14.08
C LYS A 70 -8.31 27.27 -13.00
N ILE A 71 -7.93 26.45 -12.02
CA ILE A 71 -6.84 26.75 -11.08
C ILE A 71 -5.71 25.78 -11.42
N LEU A 72 -4.62 26.29 -12.01
CA LEU A 72 -3.46 25.51 -12.43
C LEU A 72 -2.64 25.15 -11.20
N LEU A 73 -2.44 23.84 -10.97
CA LEU A 73 -1.79 23.35 -9.74
C LEU A 73 -0.27 23.23 -9.84
N GLY A 74 0.29 23.38 -11.05
CA GLY A 74 1.72 23.15 -11.29
C GLY A 74 2.15 21.68 -11.20
N ILE A 75 1.26 20.76 -10.86
CA ILE A 75 1.53 19.32 -10.71
C ILE A 75 1.39 18.62 -12.03
N THR A 76 2.33 17.71 -12.33
CA THR A 76 2.34 16.84 -13.50
C THR A 76 2.11 15.36 -13.15
N ASN A 77 1.89 15.06 -11.86
CA ASN A 77 1.65 13.71 -11.33
C ASN A 77 0.32 13.69 -10.56
N ASP A 78 -0.63 12.85 -11.01
CA ASP A 78 -1.98 12.73 -10.47
C ASP A 78 -2.06 12.19 -9.03
N ASN A 79 -1.08 11.39 -8.61
CA ASN A 79 -1.04 10.81 -7.26
C ASN A 79 -0.96 11.86 -6.13
N LYS A 80 -0.62 13.09 -6.45
CA LYS A 80 -0.41 14.15 -5.47
C LYS A 80 -1.56 15.16 -5.40
N VAL A 81 -2.57 15.03 -6.25
CA VAL A 81 -3.70 15.97 -6.30
C VAL A 81 -4.91 15.42 -5.53
N ARG A 82 -5.50 16.26 -4.70
CA ARG A 82 -6.77 15.99 -4.03
C ARG A 82 -7.56 17.28 -3.94
N THR A 83 -8.87 17.19 -4.13
CA THR A 83 -9.79 18.33 -4.01
C THR A 83 -11.02 17.98 -3.20
N MET A 84 -11.62 19.00 -2.59
CA MET A 84 -12.93 18.89 -1.96
C MET A 84 -13.68 20.21 -2.16
N LYS A 85 -14.95 20.12 -2.57
CA LYS A 85 -15.83 21.28 -2.68
C LYS A 85 -16.78 21.35 -1.49
N SER A 86 -17.11 22.57 -1.06
CA SER A 86 -18.20 22.76 -0.10
C SER A 86 -19.53 22.29 -0.71
N PRO A 87 -20.53 21.85 0.09
CA PRO A 87 -21.79 21.32 -0.42
C PRO A 87 -22.51 22.25 -1.40
N LYS A 88 -22.44 23.57 -1.21
CA LYS A 88 -22.99 24.59 -2.13
C LYS A 88 -22.00 25.11 -3.17
N SER A 89 -20.84 24.48 -3.31
CA SER A 89 -19.79 24.85 -4.27
C SER A 89 -19.32 26.31 -4.19
N LYS A 90 -19.39 26.94 -3.02
CA LYS A 90 -18.86 28.30 -2.80
C LYS A 90 -17.35 28.31 -2.57
N TYR A 91 -16.83 27.20 -2.08
CA TYR A 91 -15.44 27.00 -1.76
C TYR A 91 -14.92 25.74 -2.42
N VAL A 92 -13.65 25.76 -2.79
CA VAL A 92 -12.92 24.56 -3.19
C VAL A 92 -11.59 24.52 -2.45
N ALA A 93 -11.39 23.43 -1.69
CA ALA A 93 -10.10 23.13 -1.11
C ALA A 93 -9.33 22.20 -2.06
N PHE A 94 -8.03 22.39 -2.15
CA PHE A 94 -7.15 21.55 -2.93
C PHE A 94 -5.78 21.43 -2.28
N LYS A 95 -5.24 20.23 -2.41
CA LYS A 95 -3.88 19.92 -1.98
C LYS A 95 -2.96 20.00 -3.19
N THR A 96 -1.85 20.68 -3.05
CA THR A 96 -0.80 20.74 -4.07
C THR A 96 0.58 20.67 -3.40
N GLY A 97 1.40 19.70 -3.79
CA GLY A 97 2.63 19.42 -3.06
C GLY A 97 2.36 19.08 -1.59
N GLY A 98 3.03 19.75 -0.68
CA GLY A 98 2.83 19.64 0.77
C GLY A 98 1.93 20.72 1.38
N ASP A 99 1.16 21.45 0.55
CA ASP A 99 0.38 22.61 0.96
C ASP A 99 -1.12 22.38 0.75
N LEU A 100 -1.95 22.95 1.64
CA LEU A 100 -3.41 22.93 1.55
C LEU A 100 -3.90 24.35 1.27
N TRP A 101 -4.67 24.48 0.20
CA TRP A 101 -5.27 25.73 -0.24
C TRP A 101 -6.78 25.65 -0.23
N CYS A 102 -7.43 26.79 0.01
CA CYS A 102 -8.86 26.99 -0.13
C CYS A 102 -9.13 28.22 -0.99
N TYR A 103 -9.94 28.07 -2.04
CA TYR A 103 -10.37 29.16 -2.88
C TYR A 103 -11.85 29.50 -2.61
N ASP A 104 -12.11 30.77 -2.34
CA ASP A 104 -13.42 31.37 -2.14
C ASP A 104 -13.87 32.05 -3.44
N TYR A 105 -14.95 31.56 -4.05
CA TYR A 105 -15.47 32.09 -5.31
C TYR A 105 -16.13 33.45 -5.16
N ASP A 106 -16.80 33.70 -4.02
CA ASP A 106 -17.53 34.93 -3.77
C ASP A 106 -16.53 36.10 -3.47
N ASP A 107 -15.57 35.87 -2.59
CA ASP A 107 -14.57 36.85 -2.17
C ASP A 107 -13.34 36.90 -3.08
N LYS A 108 -13.22 36.01 -4.05
CA LYS A 108 -12.06 35.84 -4.95
C LYS A 108 -10.74 35.76 -4.16
N GLN A 109 -10.73 34.93 -3.14
CA GLN A 109 -9.61 34.79 -2.23
C GLN A 109 -9.07 33.37 -2.24
N ALA A 110 -7.74 33.22 -2.40
CA ALA A 110 -7.02 31.97 -2.23
C ALA A 110 -6.28 32.01 -0.88
N VAL A 111 -6.64 31.12 0.03
CA VAL A 111 -6.03 31.02 1.35
C VAL A 111 -5.13 29.79 1.39
N CYS A 112 -3.83 29.97 1.70
CA CYS A 112 -2.94 28.85 2.03
C CYS A 112 -3.23 28.41 3.46
N VAL A 113 -4.16 27.47 3.62
CA VAL A 113 -4.69 27.04 4.93
C VAL A 113 -3.61 26.37 5.75
N PHE A 114 -2.74 25.56 5.11
CA PHE A 114 -1.63 24.90 5.78
C PHE A 114 -0.43 24.76 4.85
N SER A 115 0.75 25.07 5.38
CA SER A 115 2.04 24.82 4.75
C SER A 115 3.14 24.76 5.81
N PHE A 116 4.10 23.87 5.65
CA PHE A 116 5.34 23.91 6.42
C PHE A 116 6.34 24.91 5.86
N ARG A 117 6.12 25.42 4.66
CA ARG A 117 6.93 26.47 4.05
C ARG A 117 6.64 27.81 4.74
N SER A 118 7.62 28.67 4.81
CA SER A 118 7.48 30.02 5.36
C SER A 118 8.20 31.00 4.45
N ASN A 119 7.63 32.17 4.29
CA ASN A 119 8.20 33.27 3.47
C ASN A 119 9.57 33.75 3.97
N SER A 120 9.98 33.38 5.18
CA SER A 120 11.21 33.86 5.82
C SER A 120 12.35 32.85 5.84
N ASP A 121 12.11 31.60 5.41
CA ASP A 121 13.12 30.56 5.51
C ASP A 121 12.91 29.48 4.44
N ASP A 122 13.71 29.54 3.41
CA ASP A 122 13.77 28.57 2.32
C ASP A 122 14.63 27.34 2.67
N GLY A 123 14.72 27.01 3.97
CA GLY A 123 15.56 25.93 4.45
C GLY A 123 15.12 24.57 3.91
N VAL A 124 16.10 23.68 3.70
CA VAL A 124 15.90 22.27 3.30
C VAL A 124 14.85 21.57 4.17
N ARG A 125 14.77 21.95 5.44
CA ARG A 125 13.82 21.40 6.42
C ARG A 125 12.37 21.72 6.08
N SER A 126 12.05 22.93 5.69
CA SER A 126 10.69 23.34 5.33
C SER A 126 10.17 22.63 4.08
N ASN A 127 11.08 22.32 3.18
CA ASN A 127 10.81 21.67 1.90
C ASN A 127 10.95 20.15 1.98
N TYR A 128 11.15 19.58 3.18
CA TYR A 128 11.18 18.13 3.34
C TYR A 128 9.78 17.55 3.13
N ASP A 129 9.60 16.71 2.11
CA ASP A 129 8.30 16.29 1.58
C ASP A 129 7.83 14.93 2.12
N ARG A 130 8.36 14.47 3.27
CA ARG A 130 7.91 13.24 3.92
C ARG A 130 6.69 13.49 4.82
N HIS A 131 5.75 14.29 4.32
CA HIS A 131 4.42 14.49 4.91
C HIS A 131 3.38 14.60 3.80
N ASP A 132 2.12 14.42 4.18
CA ASP A 132 0.99 14.56 3.28
C ASP A 132 -0.22 15.14 4.03
N ILE A 133 -1.23 15.58 3.28
CA ILE A 133 -2.46 16.19 3.82
C ILE A 133 -3.66 15.44 3.27
N LYS A 134 -4.60 15.09 4.14
CA LYS A 134 -5.91 14.54 3.77
C LYS A 134 -7.02 15.46 4.24
N ILE A 135 -7.83 15.96 3.31
CA ILE A 135 -9.03 16.73 3.62
C ILE A 135 -10.10 15.73 4.04
N LEU A 136 -10.70 15.91 5.20
CA LEU A 136 -11.71 15.02 5.77
C LEU A 136 -13.13 15.52 5.51
N SER A 137 -13.36 16.81 5.75
CA SER A 137 -14.65 17.45 5.57
C SER A 137 -14.49 18.91 5.15
N MET A 138 -15.51 19.45 4.49
CA MET A 138 -15.62 20.86 4.16
C MET A 138 -17.05 21.31 4.33
N GLN A 139 -17.27 22.41 5.05
CA GLN A 139 -18.58 22.97 5.35
C GLN A 139 -18.97 24.05 4.35
N ASP A 140 -20.25 24.46 4.37
CA ASP A 140 -20.79 25.49 3.45
C ASP A 140 -20.25 26.89 3.68
N ASP A 141 -19.69 27.16 4.88
CA ASP A 141 -19.06 28.43 5.26
C ASP A 141 -17.56 28.47 4.90
N GLY A 142 -17.01 27.37 4.36
CA GLY A 142 -15.60 27.24 4.01
C GLY A 142 -14.70 26.71 5.12
N SER A 143 -15.26 26.44 6.30
CA SER A 143 -14.55 25.74 7.38
C SER A 143 -14.28 24.28 6.97
N MET A 144 -13.15 23.72 7.42
CA MET A 144 -12.75 22.36 7.00
C MET A 144 -11.94 21.64 8.07
N ASP A 145 -12.03 20.32 8.03
CA ASP A 145 -11.24 19.41 8.85
C ASP A 145 -10.23 18.66 7.98
N PHE A 146 -9.00 18.55 8.46
CA PHE A 146 -7.96 17.87 7.71
C PHE A 146 -6.90 17.24 8.60
N LEU A 147 -6.23 16.22 8.08
CA LEU A 147 -5.06 15.59 8.68
C LEU A 147 -3.79 16.07 7.99
N VAL A 148 -2.75 16.31 8.79
CA VAL A 148 -1.36 16.38 8.34
C VAL A 148 -0.65 15.16 8.92
N TYR A 149 -0.06 14.33 8.09
CA TYR A 149 0.55 13.08 8.55
C TYR A 149 1.90 12.82 7.89
N GLY A 150 2.75 12.13 8.62
CA GLY A 150 4.13 11.88 8.25
C GLY A 150 5.11 12.61 9.16
N TYR A 151 6.20 13.08 8.60
CA TYR A 151 7.24 13.80 9.33
C TYR A 151 6.84 15.27 9.53
N MET A 152 6.87 15.71 10.78
CA MET A 152 6.55 17.11 11.13
C MET A 152 7.78 17.99 10.93
N ASN A 153 7.79 18.77 9.85
CA ASN A 153 8.94 19.62 9.48
C ASN A 153 9.13 20.79 10.43
N ARG A 154 8.04 21.29 11.01
CA ARG A 154 8.01 22.46 11.88
C ARG A 154 6.95 22.34 12.95
N GLY A 155 6.99 23.25 13.92
CA GLY A 155 5.99 23.41 14.96
C GLY A 155 6.30 22.61 16.22
N LYS A 156 5.26 22.39 17.01
CA LYS A 156 5.34 21.72 18.33
C LYS A 156 5.89 20.30 18.26
N TYR A 157 5.62 19.60 17.16
CA TYR A 157 6.01 18.20 16.97
C TYR A 157 7.16 18.03 15.98
N GLU A 158 7.91 19.11 15.71
CA GLU A 158 9.04 19.07 14.80
C GLU A 158 9.98 17.89 15.08
N GLY A 159 10.37 17.19 14.03
CA GLY A 159 11.24 16.02 14.13
C GLY A 159 10.53 14.73 14.51
N ARG A 160 9.21 14.74 14.73
CA ARG A 160 8.41 13.55 15.03
C ARG A 160 7.65 13.06 13.81
N MET A 161 7.40 11.76 13.80
CA MET A 161 6.49 11.10 12.88
C MET A 161 5.11 10.96 13.55
N GLY A 162 4.02 11.16 12.81
CA GLY A 162 2.68 10.97 13.35
C GLY A 162 1.59 11.61 12.49
N VAL A 163 0.43 11.76 13.09
CA VAL A 163 -0.78 12.32 12.48
C VAL A 163 -1.29 13.46 13.35
N VAL A 164 -1.48 14.63 12.77
CA VAL A 164 -2.10 15.79 13.44
C VAL A 164 -3.45 16.06 12.81
N TYR A 165 -4.46 16.24 13.63
CA TYR A 165 -5.77 16.70 13.20
C TYR A 165 -5.90 18.20 13.39
N TYR A 166 -6.31 18.88 12.33
CA TYR A 166 -6.55 20.33 12.31
C TYR A 166 -7.99 20.63 11.89
N HIS A 167 -8.53 21.71 12.48
CA HIS A 167 -9.76 22.35 12.06
C HIS A 167 -9.47 23.79 11.60
N TYR A 168 -9.85 24.13 10.39
CA TYR A 168 -9.81 25.51 9.89
C TYR A 168 -11.17 26.16 10.06
N ASP A 169 -11.26 27.19 10.89
CA ASP A 169 -12.42 28.04 11.07
C ASP A 169 -12.29 29.24 10.11
N LYS A 170 -13.14 29.28 9.08
CA LYS A 170 -13.10 30.32 8.05
C LYS A 170 -13.55 31.66 8.58
N GLU A 171 -14.53 31.72 9.51
CA GLU A 171 -15.04 33.00 10.07
C GLU A 171 -13.99 33.68 10.93
N GLN A 172 -13.31 32.91 11.79
CA GLN A 172 -12.22 33.41 12.62
C GLN A 172 -10.91 33.52 11.86
N ASP A 173 -10.80 32.88 10.70
CA ASP A 173 -9.59 32.76 9.89
C ASP A 173 -8.43 32.15 10.70
N THR A 174 -8.72 31.06 11.41
CA THR A 174 -7.78 30.39 12.31
C THR A 174 -7.72 28.89 12.05
N VAL A 175 -6.54 28.31 12.22
CA VAL A 175 -6.33 26.86 12.21
C VAL A 175 -6.13 26.39 13.65
N GLN A 176 -6.96 25.43 14.08
CA GLN A 176 -6.93 24.86 15.43
C GLN A 176 -6.35 23.44 15.36
N GLU A 177 -5.28 23.20 16.10
CA GLU A 177 -4.75 21.86 16.30
C GLU A 177 -5.55 21.15 17.40
N LYS A 178 -6.07 19.96 17.12
CA LYS A 178 -6.94 19.20 18.05
C LYS A 178 -6.17 18.11 18.77
N PHE A 179 -5.47 17.24 18.02
CA PHE A 179 -4.66 16.19 18.61
C PHE A 179 -3.44 15.85 17.75
N PHE A 180 -2.47 15.20 18.38
CA PHE A 180 -1.36 14.55 17.74
C PHE A 180 -1.32 13.05 18.10
N LEU A 181 -1.33 12.19 17.11
CA LEU A 181 -1.18 10.74 17.23
C LEU A 181 0.24 10.37 16.77
N PRO A 182 1.17 10.01 17.68
CA PRO A 182 2.54 9.69 17.31
C PRO A 182 2.62 8.35 16.57
N ALA A 183 3.57 8.24 15.63
CA ALA A 183 3.89 7.01 14.90
C ALA A 183 5.38 6.70 15.02
N SER A 184 5.74 5.41 14.97
CA SER A 184 7.12 4.93 14.96
C SER A 184 7.56 4.40 13.60
N GLU A 185 6.64 4.25 12.66
CA GLU A 185 6.90 3.75 11.31
C GLU A 185 7.33 4.85 10.34
N SER A 186 7.81 4.44 9.16
CA SER A 186 8.19 5.37 8.09
C SER A 186 6.98 6.14 7.55
N TYR A 187 7.23 7.29 6.92
CA TYR A 187 6.19 8.08 6.26
C TYR A 187 5.33 7.26 5.29
N ASP A 188 5.97 6.43 4.46
CA ASP A 188 5.25 5.66 3.45
C ASP A 188 4.27 4.66 4.09
N MET A 189 4.61 4.08 5.25
CA MET A 189 3.72 3.19 5.99
C MET A 189 2.59 3.94 6.67
N VAL A 190 2.89 5.08 7.33
CA VAL A 190 1.86 5.96 7.91
C VAL A 190 0.89 6.42 6.83
N LYS A 191 1.40 6.79 5.65
CA LYS A 191 0.57 7.16 4.50
C LYS A 191 -0.34 6.03 4.07
N ALA A 192 0.19 4.83 3.92
CA ALA A 192 -0.59 3.67 3.52
C ALA A 192 -1.72 3.35 4.53
N ASP A 193 -1.45 3.47 5.82
CA ASP A 193 -2.46 3.27 6.86
C ASP A 193 -3.56 4.33 6.84
N ILE A 194 -3.19 5.61 6.72
CA ILE A 194 -4.13 6.74 6.62
C ILE A 194 -4.97 6.66 5.34
N ASP A 195 -4.38 6.23 4.23
CA ASP A 195 -5.10 6.04 2.97
C ASP A 195 -6.09 4.86 3.08
N LYS A 196 -5.76 3.80 3.82
CA LYS A 196 -6.66 2.67 4.09
C LYS A 196 -7.85 3.07 4.96
N LEU A 197 -7.59 3.73 6.09
CA LEU A 197 -8.65 4.16 6.99
C LEU A 197 -8.29 5.46 7.72
N SER A 198 -8.99 6.52 7.34
CA SER A 198 -9.17 7.74 8.13
C SER A 198 -10.54 8.31 7.79
N TYR A 199 -11.44 8.25 8.75
CA TYR A 199 -12.86 8.57 8.58
C TYR A 199 -13.36 9.45 9.72
N LEU A 200 -13.96 10.59 9.36
CA LEU A 200 -14.66 11.47 10.30
C LEU A 200 -16.15 11.16 10.23
N SER A 201 -16.70 10.66 11.33
CA SER A 201 -18.11 10.32 11.43
C SER A 201 -18.99 11.55 11.64
N GLU A 202 -20.29 11.41 11.36
CA GLU A 202 -21.30 12.44 11.61
C GLU A 202 -21.44 12.83 13.10
N ASN A 203 -20.94 11.99 14.01
CA ASN A 203 -20.99 12.18 15.46
C ASN A 203 -19.71 12.79 16.05
N ASP A 204 -18.85 13.39 15.23
CA ASP A 204 -17.56 13.98 15.63
C ASP A 204 -16.57 12.94 16.21
N MET A 205 -16.68 11.69 15.76
CA MET A 205 -15.67 10.65 16.03
C MET A 205 -14.72 10.53 14.85
N MET A 206 -13.43 10.61 15.11
CA MET A 206 -12.39 10.37 14.11
C MET A 206 -11.85 8.95 14.25
N TYR A 207 -11.97 8.16 13.18
CA TYR A 207 -11.41 6.81 13.11
C TYR A 207 -10.16 6.80 12.25
N ILE A 208 -9.06 6.28 12.80
CA ILE A 208 -7.76 6.25 12.13
C ILE A 208 -7.13 4.87 12.32
N MET A 209 -6.65 4.29 11.22
CA MET A 209 -5.75 3.14 11.28
C MET A 209 -4.31 3.64 11.38
N LEU A 210 -3.54 3.04 12.29
CA LEU A 210 -2.12 3.27 12.42
C LEU A 210 -1.45 2.04 13.03
N GLN A 211 -0.42 1.51 12.39
CA GLN A 211 0.37 0.38 12.90
C GLN A 211 -0.47 -0.86 13.25
N GLY A 212 -1.43 -1.22 12.38
CA GLY A 212 -2.32 -2.36 12.60
C GLY A 212 -3.31 -2.18 13.75
N THR A 213 -3.54 -0.95 14.20
CA THR A 213 -4.52 -0.59 15.22
C THR A 213 -5.47 0.45 14.69
N VAL A 214 -6.77 0.27 14.92
CA VAL A 214 -7.80 1.28 14.63
C VAL A 214 -8.14 2.00 15.93
N TYR A 215 -7.91 3.31 15.91
CA TYR A 215 -8.25 4.23 16.98
C TYR A 215 -9.56 4.94 16.67
N GLY A 216 -10.44 5.06 17.64
CA GLY A 216 -11.58 5.98 17.65
C GLY A 216 -11.28 7.14 18.59
N ILE A 217 -11.41 8.37 18.12
CA ILE A 217 -11.05 9.58 18.85
C ILE A 217 -12.27 10.50 18.87
N ASP A 218 -12.78 10.82 20.06
CA ASP A 218 -13.86 11.79 20.26
C ASP A 218 -13.27 13.21 20.17
N LEU A 219 -13.67 13.95 19.15
CA LEU A 219 -13.16 15.32 18.91
C LEU A 219 -13.67 16.36 19.91
N LYS A 220 -14.70 16.03 20.72
CA LYS A 220 -15.23 16.91 21.76
C LYS A 220 -14.49 16.76 23.08
N SER A 221 -14.24 15.52 23.49
CA SER A 221 -13.54 15.21 24.73
C SER A 221 -12.04 15.04 24.57
N ASN A 222 -11.56 14.79 23.34
CA ASN A 222 -10.21 14.35 23.02
C ASN A 222 -9.83 13.00 23.68
N GLU A 223 -10.83 12.19 24.04
CA GLU A 223 -10.60 10.84 24.51
C GLU A 223 -10.43 9.88 23.33
N SER A 224 -9.54 8.93 23.48
CA SER A 224 -9.29 7.89 22.46
C SER A 224 -9.62 6.50 23.00
N LEU A 225 -10.10 5.65 22.10
CA LEU A 225 -10.34 4.24 22.37
C LEU A 225 -9.72 3.39 21.25
N VAL A 226 -9.35 2.16 21.58
CA VAL A 226 -8.92 1.18 20.59
C VAL A 226 -10.15 0.40 20.13
N VAL A 227 -10.45 0.48 18.82
CA VAL A 227 -11.57 -0.25 18.19
C VAL A 227 -11.14 -1.68 17.85
N ALA A 228 -9.94 -1.82 17.25
CA ALA A 228 -9.34 -3.09 16.89
C ALA A 228 -7.81 -2.96 16.90
N GLN A 229 -7.13 -4.06 17.23
CA GLN A 229 -5.65 -4.10 17.28
C GLN A 229 -5.12 -5.42 16.76
N GLY A 230 -3.81 -5.46 16.44
CA GLY A 230 -3.18 -6.66 15.91
C GLY A 230 -3.64 -7.01 14.50
N LEU A 231 -4.13 -6.02 13.77
CA LEU A 231 -4.62 -6.19 12.40
C LEU A 231 -3.47 -6.44 11.45
N THR A 232 -3.65 -7.42 10.58
CA THR A 232 -2.69 -7.77 9.55
C THR A 232 -3.38 -7.84 8.19
N GLU A 233 -2.62 -7.76 7.11
CA GLU A 233 -3.17 -7.81 5.77
C GLU A 233 -4.04 -9.05 5.56
N GLY A 234 -5.25 -8.87 5.05
CA GLY A 234 -6.25 -9.93 4.84
C GLY A 234 -7.11 -10.26 6.05
N SER A 235 -6.83 -9.72 7.26
CA SER A 235 -7.67 -9.93 8.45
C SER A 235 -8.75 -8.88 8.64
N TYR A 236 -8.79 -7.86 7.79
CA TYR A 236 -9.75 -6.77 7.87
C TYR A 236 -10.10 -6.23 6.48
N ALA A 237 -11.18 -5.48 6.42
CA ALA A 237 -11.59 -4.72 5.25
C ALA A 237 -12.27 -3.42 5.65
N VAL A 238 -12.22 -2.43 4.74
CA VAL A 238 -12.85 -1.12 4.87
C VAL A 238 -13.81 -0.96 3.69
N SER A 239 -15.00 -0.40 3.92
CA SER A 239 -15.97 -0.11 2.85
C SER A 239 -15.47 0.99 1.92
N GLY A 240 -16.04 1.09 0.72
CA GLY A 240 -15.60 2.04 -0.29
C GLY A 240 -15.68 3.52 0.14
N ASP A 241 -16.65 3.88 0.97
CA ASP A 241 -16.79 5.22 1.57
C ASP A 241 -16.09 5.36 2.94
N ALA A 242 -15.39 4.30 3.39
CA ALA A 242 -14.73 4.19 4.69
C ALA A 242 -15.66 4.28 5.91
N SER A 243 -16.98 4.27 5.74
CA SER A 243 -17.95 4.36 6.85
C SER A 243 -18.10 3.06 7.63
N ARG A 244 -17.68 1.92 7.07
CA ARG A 244 -17.79 0.60 7.69
C ARG A 244 -16.45 -0.12 7.71
N PHE A 245 -16.22 -0.84 8.78
CA PHE A 245 -15.00 -1.59 9.03
C PHE A 245 -15.32 -3.00 9.52
N ALA A 246 -14.71 -4.00 8.89
CA ALA A 246 -14.85 -5.39 9.30
C ALA A 246 -13.49 -5.99 9.63
N TRP A 247 -13.37 -6.78 10.69
CA TRP A 247 -12.13 -7.45 11.07
C TRP A 247 -12.38 -8.79 11.74
N GLN A 248 -11.43 -9.68 11.57
CA GLN A 248 -11.42 -11.01 12.17
C GLN A 248 -10.92 -10.95 13.61
N GLU A 249 -11.53 -11.77 14.47
CA GLU A 249 -11.01 -12.00 15.81
C GLU A 249 -9.84 -13.00 15.78
N GLY A 250 -8.80 -12.73 16.57
CA GLY A 250 -7.63 -13.59 16.64
C GLY A 250 -6.51 -13.20 15.67
N GLN A 251 -5.41 -13.94 15.76
CA GLN A 251 -4.17 -13.63 15.00
C GLN A 251 -3.99 -14.51 13.76
N ASN A 252 -4.63 -15.69 13.72
CA ASN A 252 -4.54 -16.59 12.58
C ASN A 252 -5.57 -16.19 11.52
N LEU A 253 -5.09 -15.84 10.32
CA LEU A 253 -5.94 -15.42 9.20
C LEU A 253 -7.00 -16.47 8.81
N TYR A 254 -6.70 -17.75 8.97
CA TYR A 254 -7.55 -18.84 8.50
C TYR A 254 -8.43 -19.46 9.59
N GLU A 255 -8.17 -19.19 10.87
CA GLU A 255 -8.79 -19.88 11.99
C GLU A 255 -9.59 -18.90 12.89
N SER A 256 -10.19 -17.88 12.29
CA SER A 256 -11.06 -16.96 13.02
C SER A 256 -12.47 -17.52 13.14
N GLU A 257 -12.96 -17.64 14.35
CA GLU A 257 -14.35 -18.06 14.62
C GLU A 257 -15.35 -16.93 14.48
N LYS A 258 -14.87 -15.67 14.44
CA LYS A 258 -15.72 -14.49 14.49
C LYS A 258 -15.17 -13.34 13.63
N VAL A 259 -16.07 -12.66 12.97
CA VAL A 259 -15.85 -11.38 12.29
C VAL A 259 -16.68 -10.30 12.97
N HIS A 260 -16.03 -9.20 13.30
CA HIS A 260 -16.69 -7.99 13.80
C HIS A 260 -16.93 -7.03 12.64
N VAL A 261 -18.06 -6.36 12.65
CA VAL A 261 -18.42 -5.32 11.69
C VAL A 261 -18.88 -4.09 12.46
N MET A 262 -18.27 -2.96 12.19
CA MET A 262 -18.60 -1.68 12.83
C MET A 262 -19.04 -0.66 11.79
N ASP A 263 -20.14 0.00 12.06
CA ASP A 263 -20.58 1.19 11.36
C ASP A 263 -20.10 2.43 12.15
N PHE A 264 -19.31 3.27 11.53
CA PHE A 264 -18.66 4.39 12.20
C PHE A 264 -19.60 5.57 12.46
N ASN A 265 -20.68 5.73 11.67
CA ASN A 265 -21.65 6.79 11.89
C ASN A 265 -22.58 6.50 13.08
N THR A 266 -22.96 5.25 13.24
CA THR A 266 -23.83 4.82 14.35
C THR A 266 -23.07 4.30 15.54
N SER A 267 -21.77 4.02 15.40
CA SER A 267 -20.92 3.32 16.38
C SER A 267 -21.45 1.92 16.76
N GLN A 268 -22.34 1.36 15.93
CA GLN A 268 -22.88 0.02 16.15
C GLN A 268 -21.87 -1.04 15.72
N LYS A 269 -21.67 -2.02 16.59
CA LYS A 269 -20.86 -3.20 16.33
C LYS A 269 -21.75 -4.42 16.21
N GLN A 270 -21.59 -5.17 15.13
CA GLN A 270 -22.26 -6.43 14.84
C GLN A 270 -21.22 -7.55 14.72
N GLU A 271 -21.65 -8.79 14.83
CA GLU A 271 -20.77 -9.95 14.77
C GLU A 271 -21.32 -10.99 13.80
N ILE A 272 -20.44 -11.62 13.03
CA ILE A 272 -20.70 -12.83 12.26
C ILE A 272 -19.92 -13.95 12.95
N VAL A 273 -20.61 -15.01 13.32
CA VAL A 273 -20.03 -16.18 14.01
C VAL A 273 -20.24 -17.40 13.11
N GLY A 274 -19.18 -18.18 12.89
CA GLY A 274 -19.26 -19.45 12.20
C GLY A 274 -20.09 -20.49 12.98
N GLU A 275 -20.57 -21.51 12.31
CA GLU A 275 -21.13 -22.66 12.99
C GLU A 275 -20.05 -23.45 13.74
N VAL A 276 -20.44 -24.44 14.53
CA VAL A 276 -19.46 -25.26 15.26
C VAL A 276 -18.51 -25.95 14.28
N ASN A 277 -17.21 -25.71 14.44
CA ASN A 277 -16.10 -26.14 13.57
C ASN A 277 -15.99 -25.38 12.24
N ASP A 278 -16.63 -24.23 12.10
CA ASP A 278 -16.44 -23.37 10.95
C ASP A 278 -15.61 -22.13 11.34
N TYR A 279 -14.84 -21.67 10.37
CA TYR A 279 -14.12 -20.40 10.45
C TYR A 279 -14.71 -19.39 9.50
N VAL A 280 -14.70 -18.14 9.92
CA VAL A 280 -15.22 -17.01 9.15
C VAL A 280 -14.06 -16.14 8.69
N ARG A 281 -14.07 -15.77 7.40
CA ARG A 281 -13.04 -14.95 6.79
C ARG A 281 -13.62 -13.67 6.20
N VAL A 282 -13.02 -12.53 6.51
CA VAL A 282 -13.29 -11.26 5.82
C VAL A 282 -12.65 -11.33 4.43
N LEU A 283 -13.42 -10.98 3.38
CA LEU A 283 -12.94 -11.02 2.00
C LEU A 283 -12.91 -9.62 1.36
N GLY A 284 -13.72 -8.68 1.86
CA GLY A 284 -13.75 -7.32 1.35
C GLY A 284 -15.12 -6.68 1.46
N PHE A 285 -15.28 -5.57 0.76
CA PHE A 285 -16.56 -4.89 0.57
C PHE A 285 -16.80 -4.64 -0.92
N VAL A 286 -18.09 -4.61 -1.30
CA VAL A 286 -18.55 -4.01 -2.54
C VAL A 286 -19.44 -2.84 -2.16
N GLY A 287 -18.95 -1.60 -2.40
CA GLY A 287 -19.54 -0.43 -1.78
C GLY A 287 -19.55 -0.57 -0.25
N ASN A 288 -20.74 -0.63 0.36
CA ASN A 288 -20.92 -0.81 1.80
C ASN A 288 -21.36 -2.23 2.19
N ASP A 289 -21.49 -3.15 1.24
CA ASP A 289 -21.91 -4.52 1.50
C ASP A 289 -20.68 -5.39 1.76
N LEU A 290 -20.71 -6.10 2.88
CA LEU A 290 -19.60 -6.93 3.32
C LEU A 290 -19.60 -8.28 2.59
N ILE A 291 -18.42 -8.69 2.12
CA ILE A 291 -18.16 -10.03 1.60
C ILE A 291 -17.41 -10.83 2.67
N TYR A 292 -17.96 -11.98 3.05
CA TYR A 292 -17.27 -12.91 3.93
C TYR A 292 -17.41 -14.36 3.45
N GLY A 293 -16.49 -15.21 3.86
CA GLY A 293 -16.46 -16.62 3.51
C GLY A 293 -16.52 -17.54 4.73
N LEU A 294 -17.00 -18.76 4.53
CA LEU A 294 -17.01 -19.82 5.54
C LEU A 294 -16.12 -20.97 5.08
N SER A 295 -15.23 -21.42 5.96
CA SER A 295 -14.37 -22.58 5.81
C SER A 295 -14.65 -23.58 6.90
N SER A 296 -14.61 -24.88 6.60
CA SER A 296 -14.62 -25.92 7.63
C SER A 296 -13.23 -26.12 8.22
N SER A 297 -13.12 -26.31 9.53
CA SER A 297 -11.86 -26.63 10.20
C SER A 297 -11.18 -27.92 9.69
N LYS A 298 -11.93 -28.76 8.96
CA LYS A 298 -11.45 -30.00 8.35
C LYS A 298 -10.84 -29.80 6.97
N ASP A 299 -11.19 -28.70 6.29
CA ASP A 299 -10.80 -28.45 4.91
C ASP A 299 -9.50 -27.62 4.88
N LYS A 300 -8.37 -28.30 4.88
CA LYS A 300 -7.04 -27.70 4.76
C LYS A 300 -6.51 -27.92 3.35
N TRP A 301 -6.03 -26.89 2.71
CA TRP A 301 -5.35 -27.03 1.43
C TRP A 301 -3.85 -27.13 1.66
N ILE A 302 -3.33 -28.35 1.47
CA ILE A 302 -1.91 -28.67 1.69
C ILE A 302 -1.27 -29.02 0.35
N VAL A 303 -0.18 -28.36 0.02
CA VAL A 303 0.63 -28.62 -1.18
C VAL A 303 2.07 -28.85 -0.74
N ASN A 304 2.62 -30.02 -1.04
CA ASN A 304 3.99 -30.39 -0.68
C ASN A 304 4.33 -30.14 0.81
N GLY A 305 3.41 -30.53 1.70
CA GLY A 305 3.55 -30.34 3.16
C GLY A 305 3.26 -28.93 3.66
N ARG A 306 3.02 -27.97 2.78
CA ARG A 306 2.77 -26.56 3.13
C ARG A 306 1.29 -26.25 3.10
N MET A 307 0.79 -25.58 4.14
CA MET A 307 -0.58 -25.08 4.17
C MET A 307 -0.69 -23.85 3.26
N LYS A 308 -1.48 -23.93 2.21
CA LYS A 308 -1.76 -22.85 1.26
C LYS A 308 -2.98 -22.02 1.66
N GLY A 309 -3.82 -22.55 2.53
CA GLY A 309 -5.00 -21.88 3.04
C GLY A 309 -6.08 -22.85 3.51
N MET A 310 -7.21 -22.29 3.89
CA MET A 310 -8.43 -23.04 4.18
C MET A 310 -9.49 -22.70 3.13
N PRO A 311 -9.81 -23.64 2.23
CA PRO A 311 -10.82 -23.42 1.19
C PRO A 311 -12.19 -23.13 1.80
N MET A 312 -12.85 -22.11 1.27
CA MET A 312 -14.18 -21.71 1.72
C MET A 312 -15.24 -22.45 0.91
N TYR A 313 -16.14 -23.13 1.58
CA TYR A 313 -17.25 -23.85 0.96
C TYR A 313 -18.43 -22.94 0.60
N ALA A 314 -18.50 -21.73 1.18
CA ALA A 314 -19.51 -20.73 0.91
C ALA A 314 -18.93 -19.31 1.04
N MET A 315 -19.51 -18.39 0.28
CA MET A 315 -19.29 -16.94 0.38
C MET A 315 -20.63 -16.23 0.43
N TYR A 316 -20.72 -15.20 1.24
CA TYR A 316 -21.92 -14.39 1.43
C TYR A 316 -21.61 -12.91 1.16
N ILE A 317 -22.61 -12.23 0.63
CA ILE A 317 -22.66 -10.76 0.58
C ILE A 317 -23.82 -10.34 1.46
N VAL A 318 -23.54 -9.46 2.42
CA VAL A 318 -24.54 -8.93 3.34
C VAL A 318 -24.60 -7.40 3.28
N ASP A 319 -25.81 -6.88 3.32
CA ASP A 319 -26.06 -5.44 3.29
C ASP A 319 -25.67 -4.74 4.61
N THR A 320 -26.01 -3.45 4.72
CA THR A 320 -25.71 -2.64 5.90
C THR A 320 -26.50 -3.09 7.13
N GLN A 321 -27.60 -3.80 6.98
CA GLN A 321 -28.43 -4.39 8.04
C GLN A 321 -28.06 -5.86 8.35
N MET A 322 -26.96 -6.37 7.75
CA MET A 322 -26.52 -7.75 7.84
C MET A 322 -27.50 -8.78 7.27
N GLN A 323 -28.37 -8.35 6.32
CA GLN A 323 -29.23 -9.27 5.57
C GLN A 323 -28.46 -9.86 4.40
N VAL A 324 -28.59 -11.17 4.19
CA VAL A 324 -27.92 -11.87 3.09
C VAL A 324 -28.57 -11.44 1.78
N GLU A 325 -27.81 -10.76 0.93
CA GLU A 325 -28.20 -10.38 -0.42
C GLU A 325 -27.82 -11.45 -1.46
N SER A 326 -26.69 -12.11 -1.23
CA SER A 326 -26.19 -13.14 -2.14
C SER A 326 -25.42 -14.21 -1.40
N GLU A 327 -25.60 -15.45 -1.83
CA GLU A 327 -24.86 -16.60 -1.39
C GLU A 327 -24.22 -17.28 -2.62
N TYR A 328 -22.93 -17.56 -2.53
CA TYR A 328 -22.24 -18.41 -3.48
C TYR A 328 -21.84 -19.72 -2.79
N ARG A 329 -22.55 -20.78 -3.12
CA ARG A 329 -22.27 -22.14 -2.64
C ARG A 329 -22.54 -23.11 -3.79
N LYS A 330 -21.57 -23.91 -4.15
CA LYS A 330 -21.70 -24.94 -5.21
C LYS A 330 -21.06 -26.24 -4.74
N ASP A 331 -21.78 -27.33 -4.88
CA ASP A 331 -21.29 -28.65 -4.46
C ASP A 331 -19.96 -29.01 -5.14
N GLY A 332 -18.96 -29.40 -4.35
CA GLY A 332 -17.64 -29.76 -4.84
C GLY A 332 -16.79 -28.58 -5.35
N ILE A 333 -17.24 -27.34 -5.17
CA ILE A 333 -16.49 -26.14 -5.52
C ILE A 333 -16.17 -25.37 -4.25
N TYR A 334 -14.92 -25.00 -4.10
CA TYR A 334 -14.42 -24.19 -3.00
C TYR A 334 -13.84 -22.87 -3.52
N ILE A 335 -13.78 -21.87 -2.67
CA ILE A 335 -13.23 -20.56 -2.95
C ILE A 335 -11.94 -20.40 -2.14
N THR A 336 -10.88 -19.95 -2.77
CA THR A 336 -9.63 -19.66 -2.04
C THR A 336 -9.39 -18.19 -1.84
N ASP A 337 -9.87 -17.36 -2.76
CA ASP A 337 -9.65 -15.91 -2.73
C ASP A 337 -10.73 -15.17 -3.52
N VAL A 338 -10.97 -13.91 -3.16
CA VAL A 338 -11.98 -13.05 -3.77
C VAL A 338 -11.37 -11.67 -4.02
N VAL A 339 -11.56 -11.14 -5.21
CA VAL A 339 -11.17 -9.78 -5.57
C VAL A 339 -12.39 -9.02 -6.06
N ALA A 340 -12.79 -7.98 -5.31
CA ALA A 340 -13.85 -7.08 -5.72
C ALA A 340 -13.24 -5.87 -6.44
N GLN A 341 -13.57 -5.68 -7.72
CA GLN A 341 -13.07 -4.60 -8.54
C GLN A 341 -14.08 -4.24 -9.63
N ASP A 342 -14.24 -2.95 -9.90
CA ASP A 342 -15.07 -2.40 -10.98
C ASP A 342 -16.51 -2.96 -11.04
N GLY A 343 -17.16 -3.12 -9.87
CA GLY A 343 -18.49 -3.69 -9.74
C GLY A 343 -18.58 -5.17 -10.06
N ARG A 344 -17.46 -5.88 -10.00
CA ARG A 344 -17.35 -7.33 -10.19
C ARG A 344 -16.61 -7.97 -9.03
N ILE A 345 -17.03 -9.17 -8.69
CA ILE A 345 -16.36 -10.03 -7.70
C ILE A 345 -15.78 -11.22 -8.44
N HIS A 346 -14.48 -11.28 -8.54
CA HIS A 346 -13.74 -12.39 -9.13
C HIS A 346 -13.45 -13.44 -8.06
N LEU A 347 -13.82 -14.69 -8.32
CA LEU A 347 -13.69 -15.81 -7.39
C LEU A 347 -12.61 -16.75 -7.90
N LYS A 348 -11.54 -16.94 -7.14
CA LYS A 348 -10.57 -18.00 -7.38
C LYS A 348 -11.10 -19.29 -6.77
N ARG A 349 -11.28 -20.30 -7.61
CA ARG A 349 -11.97 -21.53 -7.23
C ARG A 349 -11.05 -22.73 -7.18
N LEU A 350 -11.42 -23.67 -6.32
CA LEU A 350 -10.75 -24.96 -6.14
C LEU A 350 -11.77 -26.09 -6.26
N VAL A 351 -11.30 -27.27 -6.70
CA VAL A 351 -12.01 -28.54 -6.64
C VAL A 351 -11.21 -29.53 -5.79
N PRO A 352 -11.86 -30.32 -4.90
CA PRO A 352 -11.16 -31.31 -4.10
C PRO A 352 -10.68 -32.46 -4.99
N LEU A 353 -9.45 -32.88 -4.78
CA LEU A 353 -8.84 -34.04 -5.41
C LEU A 353 -8.76 -35.25 -4.46
N GLY A 354 -8.68 -34.98 -3.17
CA GLY A 354 -8.57 -35.93 -2.07
C GLY A 354 -8.56 -35.20 -0.74
N GLU A 355 -8.24 -35.90 0.33
CA GLU A 355 -8.12 -35.29 1.65
C GLU A 355 -7.01 -34.22 1.66
N ASN A 356 -7.38 -32.98 2.00
CA ASN A 356 -6.49 -31.80 2.04
C ASN A 356 -5.80 -31.46 0.69
N GLN A 357 -6.28 -32.01 -0.42
CA GLN A 357 -5.74 -31.76 -1.76
C GLN A 357 -6.78 -31.12 -2.64
N TYR A 358 -6.40 -30.02 -3.28
CA TYR A 358 -7.27 -29.23 -4.15
C TYR A 358 -6.53 -28.81 -5.42
N LEU A 359 -7.28 -28.66 -6.50
CA LEU A 359 -6.79 -28.11 -7.76
C LEU A 359 -7.51 -26.80 -8.09
N TYR A 360 -6.79 -25.87 -8.69
CA TYR A 360 -7.40 -24.67 -9.26
C TYR A 360 -8.38 -25.03 -10.37
N GLN A 361 -9.51 -24.33 -10.36
CA GLN A 361 -10.49 -24.34 -11.43
C GLN A 361 -10.59 -22.93 -12.03
N ASN A 362 -11.19 -22.84 -13.23
CA ASN A 362 -11.47 -21.56 -13.87
C ASN A 362 -12.18 -20.61 -12.91
N GLU A 363 -11.75 -19.37 -12.90
CA GLU A 363 -12.38 -18.31 -12.11
C GLU A 363 -13.86 -18.17 -12.45
N ASP A 364 -14.65 -17.71 -11.49
CA ASP A 364 -16.03 -17.30 -11.67
C ASP A 364 -16.16 -15.82 -11.36
N THR A 365 -17.20 -15.18 -11.88
CA THR A 365 -17.40 -13.74 -11.67
C THR A 365 -18.86 -13.46 -11.33
N ILE A 366 -19.07 -12.72 -10.25
CA ILE A 366 -20.38 -12.17 -9.88
C ILE A 366 -20.39 -10.71 -10.29
N VAL A 367 -21.41 -10.29 -11.01
CA VAL A 367 -21.62 -8.88 -11.38
C VAL A 367 -22.47 -8.22 -10.29
N CYS A 368 -21.97 -7.14 -9.70
CA CYS A 368 -22.69 -6.35 -8.73
C CYS A 368 -23.24 -5.10 -9.39
N ASN A 369 -24.53 -4.79 -9.15
CA ASN A 369 -25.19 -3.61 -9.71
C ASN A 369 -24.86 -2.31 -8.97
N GLN A 370 -23.83 -2.29 -8.17
CA GLN A 370 -23.43 -1.09 -7.42
C GLN A 370 -22.75 -0.07 -8.31
N ARG A 371 -22.98 1.20 -8.03
CA ARG A 371 -22.32 2.30 -8.74
C ARG A 371 -20.82 2.22 -8.51
N VAL A 372 -20.07 2.36 -9.59
CA VAL A 372 -18.61 2.59 -9.54
C VAL A 372 -18.34 3.72 -8.56
N GLU A 373 -17.37 3.52 -7.67
CA GLU A 373 -16.89 4.55 -6.74
C GLU A 373 -16.59 5.85 -7.49
N LYS A 374 -16.84 6.98 -6.82
CA LYS A 374 -16.52 8.29 -7.41
C LYS A 374 -15.03 8.31 -7.76
N ASP A 375 -14.73 8.79 -8.96
CA ASP A 375 -13.36 9.02 -9.40
C ASP A 375 -12.67 9.93 -8.37
N PRO A 376 -11.56 9.50 -7.74
CA PRO A 376 -10.80 10.33 -6.80
C PRO A 376 -10.29 11.63 -7.43
N LEU A 377 -10.33 11.74 -8.75
CA LEU A 377 -10.02 12.94 -9.54
C LEU A 377 -11.27 13.76 -9.92
N GLU A 378 -12.43 13.53 -9.28
CA GLU A 378 -13.62 14.37 -9.54
C GLU A 378 -13.31 15.86 -9.31
N GLY A 379 -13.55 16.68 -10.31
CA GLY A 379 -13.23 18.11 -10.28
C GLY A 379 -11.77 18.46 -10.65
N ILE A 380 -10.96 17.46 -10.99
CA ILE A 380 -9.59 17.64 -11.48
C ILE A 380 -9.57 17.32 -12.97
N GLY A 381 -9.01 18.25 -13.74
CA GLY A 381 -8.73 18.04 -15.16
C GLY A 381 -7.22 18.07 -15.43
N TRP A 382 -6.85 17.70 -16.64
CA TRP A 382 -5.49 17.87 -17.12
C TRP A 382 -5.48 18.27 -18.60
N PHE A 383 -4.41 18.88 -19.05
CA PHE A 383 -4.11 19.10 -20.46
C PHE A 383 -2.66 18.78 -20.78
N ALA A 384 -2.40 18.48 -22.05
CA ALA A 384 -1.04 18.24 -22.50
C ALA A 384 -0.33 19.57 -22.76
N SER A 385 0.90 19.70 -22.22
CA SER A 385 1.82 20.79 -22.49
C SER A 385 3.04 20.25 -23.24
N GLN A 386 3.60 21.02 -24.17
CA GLN A 386 4.80 20.60 -24.89
C GLN A 386 6.03 20.49 -23.96
N ASP A 387 6.10 21.36 -22.94
CA ASP A 387 7.26 21.45 -22.06
C ASP A 387 7.11 20.64 -20.78
N LYS A 388 5.86 20.44 -20.31
CA LYS A 388 5.58 19.86 -18.99
C LYS A 388 4.85 18.49 -19.04
N GLY A 389 4.55 18.02 -20.24
CA GLY A 389 3.76 16.80 -20.41
C GLY A 389 2.30 17.00 -20.00
N LYS A 390 1.84 16.38 -18.89
CA LYS A 390 0.51 16.63 -18.32
C LYS A 390 0.58 17.77 -17.31
N VAL A 391 -0.39 18.68 -17.35
CA VAL A 391 -0.57 19.73 -16.35
C VAL A 391 -1.96 19.59 -15.74
N TYR A 392 -2.02 19.44 -14.42
CA TYR A 392 -3.27 19.26 -13.69
C TYR A 392 -3.83 20.58 -13.21
N PHE A 393 -5.17 20.68 -13.19
CA PHE A 393 -5.90 21.85 -12.73
C PHE A 393 -7.17 21.45 -12.00
N VAL A 394 -7.59 22.29 -11.05
CA VAL A 394 -8.94 22.20 -10.48
C VAL A 394 -9.92 22.85 -11.43
N GLN A 395 -10.99 22.13 -11.77
CA GLN A 395 -12.10 22.68 -12.56
C GLN A 395 -12.94 23.59 -11.68
N ALA A 396 -12.96 24.88 -12.01
CA ALA A 396 -13.77 25.87 -11.33
C ALA A 396 -15.21 25.88 -11.86
N ASP A 397 -16.17 26.16 -10.99
CA ASP A 397 -17.59 26.23 -11.36
C ASP A 397 -17.94 27.56 -12.06
N SER A 398 -17.19 28.62 -11.77
CA SER A 398 -17.32 29.93 -12.38
C SER A 398 -16.02 30.42 -12.99
N GLU A 399 -16.10 31.46 -13.81
CA GLU A 399 -14.92 32.09 -14.42
C GLU A 399 -14.11 32.87 -13.37
N ILE A 400 -12.79 32.65 -13.38
CA ILE A 400 -11.84 33.29 -12.47
C ILE A 400 -10.95 34.23 -13.29
N HIS A 401 -10.85 35.48 -12.84
CA HIS A 401 -9.91 36.46 -13.38
C HIS A 401 -8.71 36.59 -12.42
N GLY A 402 -7.56 36.05 -12.82
CA GLY A 402 -6.39 35.90 -11.94
C GLY A 402 -5.95 37.23 -11.28
N ASN A 403 -6.01 38.37 -11.99
CA ASN A 403 -5.67 39.68 -11.47
C ASN A 403 -6.61 40.20 -10.37
N GLU A 404 -7.76 39.55 -10.16
CA GLU A 404 -8.70 39.88 -9.09
C GLU A 404 -8.54 38.97 -7.87
N VAL A 405 -7.75 37.90 -7.98
CA VAL A 405 -7.54 36.95 -6.89
C VAL A 405 -6.58 37.52 -5.85
N ARG A 406 -6.99 37.47 -4.60
CA ARG A 406 -6.17 37.84 -3.45
C ARG A 406 -5.66 36.60 -2.76
N THR A 407 -4.38 36.56 -2.41
CA THR A 407 -3.76 35.46 -1.72
C THR A 407 -3.47 35.82 -0.27
N SER A 408 -3.76 34.92 0.65
CA SER A 408 -3.51 35.12 2.09
C SER A 408 -3.17 33.78 2.78
N ALA A 409 -2.81 33.90 4.06
CA ALA A 409 -2.70 32.76 4.99
C ALA A 409 -3.61 33.03 6.20
N PRO A 410 -3.95 32.02 7.00
CA PRO A 410 -4.73 32.17 8.22
C PRO A 410 -4.07 33.14 9.19
N LYS A 411 -4.88 33.89 9.92
CA LYS A 411 -4.40 34.91 10.89
C LYS A 411 -3.63 34.30 12.04
N ALA A 412 -4.03 33.08 12.47
CA ALA A 412 -3.40 32.42 13.59
C ALA A 412 -3.54 30.90 13.54
N PHE A 413 -2.59 30.24 14.19
CA PHE A 413 -2.67 28.81 14.56
C PHE A 413 -2.86 28.72 16.07
N SER A 414 -3.89 27.99 16.52
CA SER A 414 -4.19 27.76 17.94
C SER A 414 -3.82 26.34 18.35
N TYR A 415 -3.15 26.22 19.48
CA TYR A 415 -2.69 24.97 20.09
C TYR A 415 -3.26 24.74 21.50
N GLU A 416 -4.26 25.52 21.91
CA GLU A 416 -4.75 25.58 23.30
C GLU A 416 -5.35 24.24 23.77
N TYR A 417 -5.95 23.49 22.87
CA TYR A 417 -6.68 22.26 23.19
C TYR A 417 -6.02 21.00 22.63
N THR A 418 -4.75 21.07 22.30
CA THR A 418 -4.05 19.94 21.71
C THR A 418 -3.75 18.87 22.76
N SER A 419 -4.18 17.65 22.49
CA SER A 419 -3.76 16.46 23.24
C SER A 419 -2.76 15.62 22.42
N VAL A 420 -1.77 15.06 23.11
CA VAL A 420 -0.96 13.98 22.55
C VAL A 420 -1.61 12.68 22.98
N LEU A 421 -2.08 11.92 22.00
CA LEU A 421 -2.75 10.65 22.28
C LEU A 421 -1.70 9.58 22.63
N ASP A 422 -1.98 8.81 23.66
CA ASP A 422 -1.17 7.66 24.02
C ASP A 422 -1.56 6.50 23.09
N THR A 423 -0.65 6.10 22.23
CA THR A 423 -0.86 4.94 21.35
C THR A 423 -0.78 3.62 22.12
N GLY A 424 -0.49 3.66 23.42
CA GLY A 424 -0.34 2.47 24.23
C GLY A 424 0.57 1.47 23.52
N THR A 425 1.77 1.87 23.16
CA THR A 425 2.73 1.07 22.37
C THR A 425 3.16 -0.20 23.12
N SER A 426 2.22 -1.07 23.32
CA SER A 426 2.45 -2.50 23.34
C SER A 426 2.20 -2.96 21.90
N ALA A 427 3.20 -2.82 21.06
CA ALA A 427 3.33 -3.74 19.95
C ALA A 427 3.41 -5.12 20.62
N SER A 428 2.26 -5.72 20.90
CA SER A 428 2.19 -7.15 21.10
C SER A 428 2.66 -7.71 19.77
N ALA A 429 3.92 -8.17 19.75
CA ALA A 429 4.44 -8.94 18.65
C ALA A 429 3.36 -9.99 18.36
N SER A 430 2.76 -9.92 17.19
CA SER A 430 1.76 -10.90 16.80
C SER A 430 2.45 -12.25 16.93
N SER A 431 1.84 -13.19 17.65
CA SER A 431 2.34 -14.56 17.76
C SER A 431 2.21 -15.31 16.42
N ASP A 432 1.68 -14.65 15.41
CA ASP A 432 1.61 -15.13 14.04
C ASP A 432 3.01 -15.02 13.41
N ASN A 433 3.67 -16.15 13.29
CA ASN A 433 4.98 -16.30 12.65
C ASN A 433 4.95 -16.09 11.13
N SER A 434 3.83 -15.70 10.55
CA SER A 434 3.75 -15.48 9.10
C SER A 434 4.54 -14.22 8.72
N MET A 435 5.43 -14.39 7.75
CA MET A 435 6.23 -13.30 7.22
C MET A 435 5.35 -12.35 6.38
N ILE A 436 5.52 -11.06 6.58
CA ILE A 436 4.91 -10.02 5.74
C ILE A 436 6.00 -9.49 4.81
N PHE A 437 5.70 -9.47 3.52
CA PHE A 437 6.58 -8.95 2.49
C PHE A 437 6.17 -7.54 2.12
N ARG A 438 7.14 -6.62 2.04
CA ARG A 438 6.94 -5.22 1.68
C ARG A 438 7.62 -4.95 0.36
N ALA A 439 6.87 -4.44 -0.61
CA ALA A 439 7.34 -4.11 -1.95
C ALA A 439 7.70 -2.62 -2.04
N TYR A 440 8.84 -2.34 -2.66
CA TYR A 440 9.32 -1.00 -2.92
C TYR A 440 9.75 -0.87 -4.37
N GLY A 441 9.61 0.33 -4.96
CA GLY A 441 10.05 0.63 -6.31
C GLY A 441 9.99 2.12 -6.61
N GLY A 442 10.89 2.64 -7.45
CA GLY A 442 10.96 4.06 -7.76
C GLY A 442 11.15 4.97 -6.54
N GLY A 443 11.74 4.46 -5.45
CA GLY A 443 11.93 5.20 -4.20
C GLY A 443 10.68 5.28 -3.31
N HIS A 444 9.63 4.50 -3.59
CA HIS A 444 8.36 4.53 -2.87
C HIS A 444 7.96 3.13 -2.37
N TYR A 445 7.20 3.11 -1.30
CA TYR A 445 6.51 1.91 -0.84
C TYR A 445 5.31 1.64 -1.75
N LEU A 446 5.22 0.41 -2.27
CA LEU A 446 4.16 -0.01 -3.21
C LEU A 446 3.04 -0.79 -2.54
N GLY A 447 3.32 -1.42 -1.41
CA GLY A 447 2.36 -2.22 -0.67
C GLY A 447 3.00 -3.35 0.12
N SER A 448 2.17 -4.09 0.86
CA SER A 448 2.57 -5.31 1.57
C SER A 448 1.66 -6.48 1.20
N SER A 449 2.19 -7.69 1.35
CA SER A 449 1.44 -8.93 1.18
C SER A 449 2.02 -10.04 2.06
N ARG A 450 1.16 -10.96 2.51
CA ARG A 450 1.59 -12.22 3.11
C ARG A 450 2.06 -13.23 2.05
N THR A 451 1.65 -13.03 0.80
CA THR A 451 2.04 -13.86 -0.33
C THR A 451 3.24 -13.26 -1.04
N PHE A 452 4.37 -13.95 -1.01
CA PHE A 452 5.62 -13.48 -1.59
C PHE A 452 5.49 -13.12 -3.08
N SER A 453 4.83 -13.96 -3.89
CA SER A 453 4.65 -13.69 -5.32
C SER A 453 3.87 -12.41 -5.61
N GLN A 454 2.91 -12.03 -4.77
CA GLN A 454 2.19 -10.76 -4.91
C GLN A 454 3.10 -9.56 -4.62
N ALA A 455 3.93 -9.64 -3.58
CA ALA A 455 4.89 -8.58 -3.27
C ALA A 455 5.93 -8.42 -4.39
N VAL A 456 6.42 -9.54 -4.93
CA VAL A 456 7.35 -9.54 -6.06
C VAL A 456 6.70 -8.92 -7.31
N GLU A 457 5.43 -9.24 -7.59
CA GLU A 457 4.73 -8.68 -8.75
C GLU A 457 4.56 -7.16 -8.64
N MET A 458 4.22 -6.63 -7.45
CA MET A 458 4.17 -5.18 -7.22
C MET A 458 5.52 -4.51 -7.51
N ALA A 459 6.63 -5.10 -7.05
CA ALA A 459 7.97 -4.54 -7.23
C ALA A 459 8.53 -4.74 -8.65
N TYR A 460 8.11 -5.81 -9.34
CA TYR A 460 8.69 -6.25 -10.62
C TYR A 460 8.59 -5.19 -11.72
N GLY A 461 7.43 -4.57 -11.88
CA GLY A 461 7.16 -3.54 -12.89
C GLY A 461 7.91 -2.23 -12.64
N GLN A 462 8.29 -1.97 -11.40
CA GLN A 462 8.93 -0.72 -10.95
C GLN A 462 10.45 -0.85 -10.76
N MET A 463 11.07 -1.91 -11.30
CA MET A 463 12.49 -2.21 -11.08
C MET A 463 12.87 -2.23 -9.59
N GLY A 464 11.92 -2.70 -8.75
CA GLY A 464 11.97 -2.58 -7.31
C GLY A 464 12.53 -3.81 -6.60
N TYR A 465 12.36 -3.81 -5.29
CA TYR A 465 12.79 -4.85 -4.38
C TYR A 465 11.73 -5.18 -3.33
N VAL A 466 11.89 -6.30 -2.65
CA VAL A 466 10.99 -6.78 -1.60
C VAL A 466 11.79 -7.01 -0.33
N THR A 467 11.27 -6.54 0.80
CA THR A 467 11.82 -6.81 2.14
C THR A 467 10.87 -7.70 2.96
N ASP A 468 11.43 -8.37 3.97
CA ASP A 468 10.67 -8.99 5.04
C ASP A 468 10.23 -7.97 6.11
N SER A 469 9.60 -8.45 7.19
CA SER A 469 9.16 -7.62 8.32
C SER A 469 10.34 -6.99 9.09
N SER A 470 11.53 -7.60 9.03
CA SER A 470 12.76 -7.13 9.67
C SER A 470 13.60 -6.24 8.77
N GLN A 471 13.07 -5.89 7.59
CA GLN A 471 13.71 -5.06 6.56
C GLN A 471 14.91 -5.72 5.85
N HIS A 472 15.09 -7.04 5.93
CA HIS A 472 16.04 -7.72 5.08
C HIS A 472 15.53 -7.72 3.64
N ILE A 473 16.39 -7.39 2.68
CA ILE A 473 16.06 -7.50 1.26
C ILE A 473 16.00 -8.98 0.91
N VAL A 474 14.80 -9.47 0.63
CA VAL A 474 14.55 -10.87 0.30
C VAL A 474 14.44 -11.12 -1.20
N TRP A 475 14.30 -10.07 -2.00
CA TRP A 475 14.28 -10.14 -3.45
C TRP A 475 14.56 -8.78 -4.08
N ASP A 476 15.25 -8.79 -5.23
CA ASP A 476 15.55 -7.59 -6.01
C ASP A 476 15.43 -7.89 -7.51
N ARG A 477 14.78 -6.98 -8.24
CA ARG A 477 14.53 -7.11 -9.69
C ARG A 477 15.81 -7.16 -10.53
N ILE A 478 16.82 -6.39 -10.15
CA ILE A 478 18.01 -6.12 -10.97
C ILE A 478 19.24 -6.84 -10.42
N ASN A 479 19.25 -7.16 -9.14
CA ASN A 479 20.43 -7.67 -8.45
C ASN A 479 20.68 -9.16 -8.75
N ARG A 480 21.12 -9.46 -9.97
CA ARG A 480 21.62 -10.79 -10.33
C ARG A 480 22.68 -10.71 -11.43
N GLN A 481 23.56 -11.70 -11.47
CA GLN A 481 24.54 -11.87 -12.53
C GLN A 481 23.88 -12.40 -13.83
N PRO A 482 24.46 -12.15 -15.02
CA PRO A 482 23.93 -12.70 -16.27
C PRO A 482 24.00 -14.23 -16.36
N ILE A 483 25.00 -14.83 -15.71
CA ILE A 483 25.26 -16.28 -15.70
C ILE A 483 25.66 -16.70 -14.31
N ARG A 484 25.07 -17.76 -13.82
CA ARG A 484 25.42 -18.33 -12.53
C ARG A 484 25.29 -19.86 -12.56
N ASN A 485 26.26 -20.55 -11.95
CA ASN A 485 26.21 -22.00 -11.70
C ASN A 485 26.76 -22.29 -10.31
N ILE A 486 25.97 -22.99 -9.52
CA ILE A 486 26.33 -23.44 -8.19
C ILE A 486 27.20 -24.69 -8.31
N LYS A 487 28.42 -24.67 -7.73
CA LYS A 487 29.38 -25.75 -7.90
C LYS A 487 28.95 -27.07 -7.22
N SER A 488 28.33 -26.97 -6.04
CA SER A 488 27.90 -28.11 -5.22
C SER A 488 26.42 -27.97 -4.86
N PRO A 489 25.49 -28.12 -5.85
CA PRO A 489 24.09 -27.81 -5.60
C PRO A 489 23.45 -28.68 -4.53
N VAL A 490 23.88 -29.93 -4.38
CA VAL A 490 23.38 -30.86 -3.35
C VAL A 490 23.78 -30.43 -1.95
N ASP A 491 25.04 -30.00 -1.77
CA ASP A 491 25.55 -29.57 -0.46
C ASP A 491 24.90 -28.25 -0.03
N GLU A 492 24.75 -27.33 -0.97
CA GLU A 492 24.06 -26.06 -0.70
C GLU A 492 22.56 -26.30 -0.43
N ALA A 493 21.91 -27.22 -1.17
CA ALA A 493 20.52 -27.58 -0.92
C ALA A 493 20.27 -28.21 0.45
N ARG A 494 21.26 -28.88 1.06
CA ARG A 494 21.12 -29.44 2.41
C ARG A 494 20.84 -28.37 3.48
N LYS A 495 21.28 -27.12 3.26
CA LYS A 495 20.95 -26.00 4.13
C LYS A 495 19.44 -25.76 4.21
N VAL A 496 18.73 -26.05 3.12
CA VAL A 496 17.28 -25.84 2.95
C VAL A 496 16.51 -27.12 3.26
N THR A 497 16.96 -28.26 2.73
CA THR A 497 16.22 -29.53 2.80
C THR A 497 16.06 -30.06 4.22
N LYS A 498 16.96 -29.69 5.15
CA LYS A 498 16.83 -30.06 6.57
C LYS A 498 15.60 -29.46 7.26
N TYR A 499 14.98 -28.45 6.65
CA TYR A 499 13.80 -27.79 7.19
C TYR A 499 12.49 -28.15 6.47
N LEU A 500 12.54 -28.95 5.38
CA LEU A 500 11.36 -29.24 4.56
C LEU A 500 10.22 -29.87 5.37
N ASP A 501 10.53 -30.82 6.26
CA ASP A 501 9.53 -31.52 7.07
C ASP A 501 8.84 -30.61 8.10
N SER A 502 9.46 -29.49 8.47
CA SER A 502 8.96 -28.52 9.43
C SER A 502 8.54 -27.19 8.81
N PHE A 503 8.64 -27.08 7.48
CA PHE A 503 8.34 -25.83 6.78
C PHE A 503 6.83 -25.71 6.53
N ASP A 504 6.20 -24.79 7.22
CA ASP A 504 4.77 -24.48 7.16
C ASP A 504 4.47 -23.11 6.52
N GLY A 505 5.49 -22.32 6.20
CA GLY A 505 5.40 -21.01 5.56
C GLY A 505 6.72 -20.23 5.62
N SER A 506 6.78 -19.10 4.92
CA SER A 506 7.98 -18.27 4.85
C SER A 506 8.37 -17.76 6.23
N ARG A 507 9.62 -17.98 6.64
CA ARG A 507 10.15 -17.54 7.93
C ARG A 507 11.68 -17.49 7.98
N VAL A 508 12.18 -16.84 9.01
CA VAL A 508 13.61 -16.82 9.38
C VAL A 508 13.88 -17.94 10.36
N TYR A 509 14.95 -18.70 10.15
CA TYR A 509 15.43 -19.75 11.05
C TYR A 509 16.57 -19.26 11.94
N GLU A 510 16.82 -19.98 13.05
CA GLU A 510 17.81 -19.59 14.06
C GLU A 510 19.26 -19.49 13.52
N ASP A 511 19.57 -20.18 12.44
CA ASP A 511 20.87 -20.11 11.77
C ASP A 511 21.00 -18.96 10.76
N GLY A 512 20.05 -18.02 10.76
CA GLY A 512 20.03 -16.87 9.85
C GLY A 512 19.61 -17.21 8.43
N LEU A 513 19.05 -18.39 8.19
CA LEU A 513 18.48 -18.75 6.89
C LEU A 513 17.02 -18.27 6.80
N ILE A 514 16.71 -17.50 5.76
CA ILE A 514 15.33 -17.17 5.40
C ILE A 514 14.86 -18.19 4.37
N LEU A 515 13.78 -18.91 4.68
CA LEU A 515 13.07 -19.76 3.73
C LEU A 515 11.80 -19.07 3.27
N ILE A 516 11.57 -19.06 1.95
CA ILE A 516 10.49 -18.31 1.31
C ILE A 516 9.67 -19.25 0.44
N ASP A 517 8.39 -19.34 0.72
CA ASP A 517 7.41 -19.94 -0.19
C ASP A 517 7.22 -19.01 -1.39
N ALA A 518 7.91 -19.33 -2.49
CA ALA A 518 7.87 -18.57 -3.73
C ALA A 518 6.88 -19.16 -4.76
N GLY A 519 5.90 -19.92 -4.27
CA GLY A 519 4.83 -20.44 -5.11
C GLY A 519 4.09 -19.32 -5.84
N GLY A 520 3.90 -19.49 -7.15
CA GLY A 520 3.29 -18.50 -8.02
C GLY A 520 4.26 -17.49 -8.65
N CYS A 521 5.51 -17.38 -8.18
CA CYS A 521 6.54 -16.59 -8.86
C CYS A 521 6.91 -17.18 -10.21
N SER A 522 7.21 -16.36 -11.21
CA SER A 522 7.73 -16.84 -12.49
C SER A 522 9.16 -17.35 -12.34
N LEU A 523 9.59 -18.22 -13.28
CA LEU A 523 10.97 -18.70 -13.32
C LEU A 523 11.97 -17.53 -13.29
N SER A 524 11.72 -16.46 -14.06
CA SER A 524 12.62 -15.31 -14.12
C SER A 524 12.76 -14.58 -12.78
N GLN A 525 11.73 -14.61 -11.95
CA GLN A 525 11.74 -13.98 -10.63
C GLN A 525 12.58 -14.77 -9.63
N ILE A 526 12.55 -16.11 -9.69
CA ILE A 526 13.28 -16.95 -8.73
C ILE A 526 14.76 -17.16 -9.08
N LEU A 527 15.21 -16.81 -10.27
CA LEU A 527 16.64 -16.88 -10.64
C LEU A 527 17.53 -16.01 -9.74
N TYR A 528 16.96 -14.99 -9.08
CA TYR A 528 17.61 -14.18 -8.06
C TYR A 528 18.28 -15.03 -6.98
N TYR A 529 17.63 -16.07 -6.49
CA TYR A 529 18.14 -16.92 -5.41
C TYR A 529 19.31 -17.79 -5.83
N ILE A 530 19.30 -18.26 -7.10
CA ILE A 530 20.42 -19.03 -7.65
C ILE A 530 21.68 -18.14 -7.69
N ASP A 531 21.52 -16.85 -7.95
CA ASP A 531 22.63 -15.90 -7.93
C ASP A 531 23.22 -15.72 -6.53
N LYS A 532 22.39 -15.79 -5.49
CA LYS A 532 22.84 -15.74 -4.09
C LYS A 532 23.50 -17.03 -3.60
N GLY A 533 23.59 -18.05 -4.45
CA GLY A 533 24.38 -19.28 -4.22
C GLY A 533 23.61 -20.42 -3.58
N ILE A 534 22.30 -20.29 -3.38
CA ILE A 534 21.45 -21.34 -2.84
C ILE A 534 20.53 -21.84 -3.97
N PRO A 535 20.50 -23.18 -4.26
CA PRO A 535 19.63 -23.73 -5.27
C PRO A 535 18.15 -23.54 -4.90
N VAL A 536 17.33 -23.24 -5.91
CA VAL A 536 15.88 -23.20 -5.73
C VAL A 536 15.33 -24.61 -5.82
N ILE A 537 14.49 -25.00 -4.85
CA ILE A 537 13.73 -26.25 -4.88
C ILE A 537 12.49 -26.02 -5.72
N ALA A 538 12.36 -26.73 -6.83
CA ALA A 538 11.20 -26.70 -7.70
C ALA A 538 10.46 -28.02 -7.62
N TYR A 539 9.24 -27.99 -7.13
CA TYR A 539 8.41 -29.20 -7.04
C TYR A 539 7.86 -29.57 -8.42
N VAL A 540 8.02 -30.83 -8.80
CA VAL A 540 7.61 -31.36 -10.13
C VAL A 540 6.42 -32.29 -10.02
N GLU A 541 6.32 -33.07 -8.92
CA GLU A 541 5.21 -33.92 -8.56
C GLU A 541 5.03 -33.91 -7.04
N SER A 542 3.95 -34.50 -6.53
CA SER A 542 3.70 -34.53 -5.09
C SER A 542 4.89 -35.16 -4.34
N GLY A 543 5.58 -34.34 -3.54
CA GLY A 543 6.74 -34.76 -2.76
C GLY A 543 8.05 -34.92 -3.55
N GLN A 544 8.04 -34.74 -4.88
CA GLN A 544 9.25 -34.79 -5.71
C GLN A 544 9.68 -33.38 -6.14
N TYR A 545 10.98 -33.14 -6.15
CA TYR A 545 11.53 -31.87 -6.56
C TYR A 545 12.84 -32.03 -7.35
N VAL A 546 13.11 -30.99 -8.15
CA VAL A 546 14.41 -30.79 -8.78
C VAL A 546 15.06 -29.54 -8.21
N LEU A 547 16.38 -29.46 -8.28
CA LEU A 547 17.15 -28.28 -7.87
C LEU A 547 17.45 -27.41 -9.09
N LEU A 548 17.01 -26.17 -9.09
CA LEU A 548 17.47 -25.17 -10.05
C LEU A 548 18.82 -24.66 -9.55
N SER A 549 19.90 -25.08 -10.20
CA SER A 549 21.27 -24.91 -9.71
C SER A 549 22.12 -23.94 -10.55
N GLY A 550 21.58 -23.47 -11.67
CA GLY A 550 22.29 -22.54 -12.54
C GLY A 550 21.42 -21.98 -13.65
N TYR A 551 21.90 -20.92 -14.26
CA TYR A 551 21.31 -20.33 -15.46
C TYR A 551 22.37 -19.61 -16.31
N ASP A 552 22.07 -19.49 -17.59
CA ASP A 552 22.79 -18.63 -18.52
C ASP A 552 21.76 -17.81 -19.35
N GLN A 553 22.22 -17.15 -20.40
CA GLN A 553 21.37 -16.30 -21.24
C GLN A 553 20.21 -17.08 -21.91
N TYR A 554 20.34 -18.38 -22.10
CA TYR A 554 19.42 -19.20 -22.88
C TYR A 554 18.80 -20.35 -22.11
N ASN A 555 19.44 -20.80 -21.02
CA ASN A 555 19.09 -22.04 -20.35
C ASN A 555 19.06 -21.88 -18.84
N VAL A 556 18.28 -22.75 -18.18
CA VAL A 556 18.37 -23.06 -16.76
C VAL A 556 18.96 -24.45 -16.59
N THR A 557 19.73 -24.66 -15.53
CA THR A 557 20.33 -25.94 -15.15
C THR A 557 19.51 -26.56 -14.02
N LEU A 558 19.02 -27.78 -14.26
CA LEU A 558 18.27 -28.58 -13.31
C LEU A 558 19.14 -29.75 -12.85
N TYR A 559 19.09 -30.04 -11.56
CA TYR A 559 19.68 -31.25 -10.98
C TYR A 559 18.58 -32.05 -10.30
N ASP A 560 18.44 -33.32 -10.69
CA ASP A 560 17.50 -34.25 -10.08
C ASP A 560 18.21 -35.05 -8.95
N PRO A 561 17.82 -34.88 -7.68
CA PRO A 561 18.44 -35.57 -6.56
C PRO A 561 18.22 -37.11 -6.57
N GLN A 562 17.15 -37.58 -7.23
CA GLN A 562 16.82 -39.01 -7.28
C GLN A 562 17.69 -39.75 -8.31
N THR A 563 17.80 -39.21 -9.50
CA THR A 563 18.60 -39.81 -10.58
C THR A 563 20.05 -39.38 -10.54
N GLN A 564 20.39 -38.32 -9.81
CA GLN A 564 21.68 -37.64 -9.75
C GLN A 564 22.13 -37.06 -11.11
N GLU A 565 21.20 -36.83 -12.01
CA GLU A 565 21.47 -36.28 -13.33
C GLU A 565 21.31 -34.75 -13.36
N THR A 566 22.14 -34.12 -14.19
CA THR A 566 22.05 -32.71 -14.47
C THR A 566 21.64 -32.51 -15.91
N GLN A 567 20.62 -31.69 -16.15
CA GLN A 567 20.17 -31.35 -17.49
C GLN A 567 20.04 -29.83 -17.66
N LYS A 568 20.18 -29.37 -18.90
CA LYS A 568 19.87 -28.00 -19.28
C LYS A 568 18.54 -27.97 -20.02
N MET A 569 17.72 -27.00 -19.67
CA MET A 569 16.44 -26.72 -20.33
C MET A 569 16.43 -25.28 -20.82
N GLY A 570 15.95 -25.03 -22.04
CA GLY A 570 15.78 -23.67 -22.56
C GLY A 570 14.91 -22.81 -21.65
N LEU A 571 15.24 -21.55 -21.44
CA LEU A 571 14.50 -20.68 -20.53
C LEU A 571 13.00 -20.59 -20.85
N ASN A 572 12.65 -20.55 -22.15
CA ASN A 572 11.25 -20.49 -22.57
C ASN A 572 10.52 -21.82 -22.23
N ASP A 573 11.14 -22.96 -22.55
CA ASP A 573 10.56 -24.28 -22.28
C ASP A 573 10.42 -24.52 -20.77
N ALA A 574 11.44 -24.11 -19.99
CA ALA A 574 11.41 -24.20 -18.54
C ALA A 574 10.33 -23.30 -17.92
N THR A 575 10.15 -22.10 -18.48
CA THR A 575 9.09 -21.19 -18.03
C THR A 575 7.71 -21.81 -18.22
N GLU A 576 7.45 -22.40 -19.39
CA GLU A 576 6.20 -23.07 -19.67
C GLU A 576 6.03 -24.36 -18.84
N TYR A 577 7.11 -25.12 -18.69
CA TYR A 577 7.13 -26.33 -17.88
C TYR A 577 6.74 -26.05 -16.43
N PHE A 578 7.41 -25.10 -15.76
CA PHE A 578 7.10 -24.78 -14.37
C PHE A 578 5.75 -24.06 -14.21
N LYS A 579 5.34 -23.26 -15.18
CA LYS A 579 4.00 -22.66 -15.20
C LYS A 579 2.90 -23.73 -15.19
N ASN A 580 3.05 -24.81 -15.95
CA ASN A 580 2.12 -25.94 -15.96
C ASN A 580 2.11 -26.69 -14.63
N LEU A 581 3.19 -26.61 -13.86
CA LEU A 581 3.32 -27.13 -12.49
C LEU A 581 2.99 -26.04 -11.42
N GLN A 582 2.28 -24.98 -11.81
CA GLN A 582 1.84 -23.87 -10.94
C GLN A 582 2.98 -23.08 -10.30
N ASN A 583 4.19 -23.14 -10.87
CA ASN A 583 5.37 -22.43 -10.34
C ASN A 583 5.59 -22.69 -8.84
N ASP A 584 5.56 -23.94 -8.41
CA ASP A 584 5.71 -24.29 -7.00
C ASP A 584 7.19 -24.33 -6.61
N PHE A 585 7.70 -23.19 -6.12
CA PHE A 585 9.09 -22.98 -5.76
C PHE A 585 9.26 -22.74 -4.26
N LEU A 586 10.36 -23.28 -3.71
CA LEU A 586 10.86 -22.90 -2.39
C LEU A 586 12.24 -22.30 -2.56
N CYS A 587 12.40 -21.08 -2.10
CA CYS A 587 13.63 -20.29 -2.17
C CYS A 587 14.26 -20.10 -0.80
N ALA A 588 15.55 -19.84 -0.77
CA ALA A 588 16.25 -19.53 0.45
C ALA A 588 17.28 -18.42 0.27
N LEU A 589 17.52 -17.69 1.34
CA LEU A 589 18.51 -16.61 1.43
C LEU A 589 19.20 -16.68 2.79
N ALA A 590 20.53 -16.52 2.83
CA ALA A 590 21.24 -16.33 4.07
C ALA A 590 21.21 -14.84 4.46
N VAL A 591 20.84 -14.54 5.70
CA VAL A 591 21.00 -13.19 6.26
C VAL A 591 22.45 -13.07 6.73
N GLU A 592 23.19 -12.11 6.19
CA GLU A 592 24.53 -11.79 6.62
C GLU A 592 24.54 -10.99 7.94
#